data_20d54c4b15c83dd670b818b4fbb2d132
#
_entry.id   20d54c4b15c83dd670b818b4fbb2d132
#
_cell.length_a   1.000
_cell.length_b   1.000
_cell.length_c   1.000
_cell.angle_alpha   90.00
_cell.angle_beta   90.00
_cell.angle_gamma   90.00
#
_symmetry.space_group_name_H-M   'P 1'
#
loop_
_entity.id
_entity.type
_entity.pdbx_description
1 polymer ?
#
loop_
_entity_poly.entity_id
_entity_poly.type
_entity_poly.pdbx_seq_one_letter_code
_entity_poly.pdbx_strand_id
1 'polypeptide(L)'
;MILDRIDNLKFYGVFDKKLAAIVEFLKTHPTLSDGHYELDMGIYVNVGSGTVRDSGDFEVHRRYADLQWVIEGSEVIEWASLSVMRSSTEYNEAGDYQLFSDAAGETVALKLTPGYFAIFYPQDGHKPSLRLNHDVSRKAIFKIPL
;
A
#
# COMPACT_ATOMS: atom_id res chain seq x y z
N MET A 1 -9.31 4.02 4.16
CA MET A 1 -8.11 3.20 4.44
C MET A 1 -8.46 2.05 5.38
N ILE A 2 -7.83 0.88 5.25
CA ILE A 2 -7.96 -0.30 6.13
C ILE A 2 -6.56 -0.63 6.67
N LEU A 3 -6.44 -0.98 7.94
CA LEU A 3 -5.21 -1.51 8.55
C LEU A 3 -5.57 -2.76 9.34
N ASP A 4 -4.93 -3.91 9.03
CA ASP A 4 -5.19 -5.17 9.73
C ASP A 4 -4.03 -6.17 9.54
N ARG A 5 -4.15 -7.35 10.11
CA ARG A 5 -3.24 -8.46 9.87
C ARG A 5 -3.59 -9.18 8.57
N ILE A 6 -2.58 -9.64 7.86
CA ILE A 6 -2.76 -10.34 6.57
C ILE A 6 -3.64 -11.59 6.71
N ASP A 7 -3.60 -12.28 7.85
CA ASP A 7 -4.46 -13.43 8.13
C ASP A 7 -5.95 -13.10 8.15
N ASN A 8 -6.29 -11.82 8.38
CA ASN A 8 -7.65 -11.32 8.41
C ASN A 8 -8.16 -10.89 7.02
N LEU A 9 -7.30 -10.83 6.01
CA LEU A 9 -7.69 -10.44 4.64
C LEU A 9 -8.84 -11.31 4.10
N LYS A 10 -8.91 -12.57 4.49
CA LYS A 10 -9.99 -13.50 4.14
C LYS A 10 -11.39 -13.00 4.52
N PHE A 11 -11.53 -12.21 5.58
CA PHE A 11 -12.83 -11.67 6.00
C PHE A 11 -13.30 -10.54 5.09
N TYR A 12 -12.37 -9.77 4.53
CA TYR A 12 -12.68 -8.72 3.54
C TYR A 12 -13.03 -9.33 2.18
N GLY A 13 -12.40 -10.45 1.81
CA GLY A 13 -12.68 -11.19 0.59
C GLY A 13 -14.12 -11.74 0.50
N VAL A 14 -14.85 -11.82 1.62
CA VAL A 14 -16.27 -12.19 1.61
C VAL A 14 -17.13 -11.14 0.88
N PHE A 15 -16.73 -9.87 0.95
CA PHE A 15 -17.45 -8.74 0.38
C PHE A 15 -16.86 -8.20 -0.91
N ASP A 16 -15.61 -8.56 -1.22
CA ASP A 16 -14.88 -8.06 -2.37
C ASP A 16 -14.17 -9.20 -3.11
N LYS A 17 -14.58 -9.47 -4.36
CA LYS A 17 -14.02 -10.55 -5.19
C LYS A 17 -12.53 -10.35 -5.51
N LYS A 18 -12.06 -9.11 -5.61
CA LYS A 18 -10.64 -8.81 -5.86
C LYS A 18 -9.80 -9.14 -4.64
N LEU A 19 -10.28 -8.82 -3.43
CA LEU A 19 -9.60 -9.24 -2.19
C LEU A 19 -9.66 -10.76 -2.02
N ALA A 20 -10.74 -11.42 -2.42
CA ALA A 20 -10.82 -12.88 -2.44
C ALA A 20 -9.77 -13.50 -3.37
N ALA A 21 -9.55 -12.93 -4.57
CA ALA A 21 -8.52 -13.38 -5.50
C ALA A 21 -7.10 -13.25 -4.89
N ILE A 22 -6.82 -12.17 -4.17
CA ILE A 22 -5.55 -12.01 -3.44
C ILE A 22 -5.40 -13.10 -2.36
N VAL A 23 -6.46 -13.39 -1.60
CA VAL A 23 -6.44 -14.48 -0.59
C VAL A 23 -6.10 -15.83 -1.24
N GLU A 24 -6.71 -16.17 -2.37
CA GLU A 24 -6.42 -17.41 -3.08
C GLU A 24 -4.98 -17.43 -3.63
N PHE A 25 -4.50 -16.31 -4.17
CA PHE A 25 -3.11 -16.18 -4.59
C PHE A 25 -2.13 -16.44 -3.43
N LEU A 26 -2.37 -15.83 -2.26
CA LEU A 26 -1.50 -16.02 -1.09
C LEU A 26 -1.51 -17.45 -0.55
N LYS A 27 -2.62 -18.19 -0.68
CA LYS A 27 -2.68 -19.62 -0.30
C LYS A 27 -1.78 -20.49 -1.18
N THR A 28 -1.70 -20.17 -2.46
CA THR A 28 -0.89 -20.91 -3.43
C THR A 28 0.57 -20.45 -3.47
N HIS A 29 0.87 -19.28 -2.89
CA HIS A 29 2.19 -18.67 -2.81
C HIS A 29 2.52 -18.34 -1.34
N PRO A 30 2.72 -19.35 -0.47
CA PRO A 30 2.97 -19.12 0.97
C PRO A 30 4.29 -18.38 1.24
N THR A 31 5.20 -18.41 0.28
CA THR A 31 6.41 -17.59 0.26
C THR A 31 6.48 -16.84 -1.07
N LEU A 32 6.56 -15.51 -0.99
CA LEU A 32 6.71 -14.67 -2.18
C LEU A 32 8.19 -14.32 -2.37
N SER A 33 8.75 -14.69 -3.51
CA SER A 33 10.07 -14.18 -3.95
C SER A 33 9.93 -12.75 -4.45
N ASP A 34 11.05 -12.00 -4.48
CA ASP A 34 11.06 -10.69 -5.10
C ASP A 34 10.73 -10.79 -6.60
N GLY A 35 9.90 -9.89 -7.07
CA GLY A 35 9.46 -9.89 -8.47
C GLY A 35 8.07 -9.30 -8.68
N HIS A 36 7.57 -9.47 -9.90
CA HIS A 36 6.26 -9.04 -10.35
C HIS A 36 5.40 -10.26 -10.65
N TYR A 37 4.15 -10.25 -10.16
CA TYR A 37 3.18 -11.32 -10.38
C TYR A 37 1.86 -10.72 -10.86
N GLU A 38 1.31 -11.31 -11.92
CA GLU A 38 -0.03 -10.99 -12.41
C GLU A 38 -1.05 -11.93 -11.77
N LEU A 39 -2.17 -11.40 -11.35
CA LEU A 39 -3.30 -12.14 -10.80
C LEU A 39 -4.52 -11.95 -11.71
N ASP A 40 -5.57 -12.72 -11.44
CA ASP A 40 -6.86 -12.51 -12.11
C ASP A 40 -7.43 -11.11 -11.86
N MET A 41 -8.36 -10.69 -12.69
CA MET A 41 -9.10 -9.43 -12.60
C MET A 41 -8.22 -8.16 -12.76
N GLY A 42 -7.05 -8.29 -13.41
CA GLY A 42 -6.12 -7.18 -13.65
C GLY A 42 -5.37 -6.73 -12.39
N ILE A 43 -5.41 -7.52 -11.33
CA ILE A 43 -4.60 -7.28 -10.14
C ILE A 43 -3.16 -7.69 -10.43
N TYR A 44 -2.21 -6.92 -9.93
CA TYR A 44 -0.80 -7.35 -9.93
C TYR A 44 -0.14 -7.03 -8.60
N VAL A 45 0.96 -7.71 -8.31
CA VAL A 45 1.75 -7.47 -7.10
C VAL A 45 3.23 -7.32 -7.43
N ASN A 46 3.84 -6.30 -6.85
CA ASN A 46 5.29 -6.12 -6.82
C ASN A 46 5.81 -6.48 -5.44
N VAL A 47 6.77 -7.40 -5.38
CA VAL A 47 7.43 -7.83 -4.15
C VAL A 47 8.88 -7.41 -4.19
N GLY A 48 9.36 -6.78 -3.15
CA GLY A 48 10.76 -6.36 -3.09
C GLY A 48 11.13 -5.65 -1.80
N SER A 49 12.43 -5.44 -1.65
CA SER A 49 13.03 -4.69 -0.54
C SER A 49 13.33 -3.26 -0.99
N GLY A 50 13.06 -2.32 -0.10
CA GLY A 50 13.38 -0.91 -0.29
C GLY A 50 13.95 -0.27 0.96
N THR A 51 14.84 0.72 0.77
CA THR A 51 15.34 1.53 1.88
C THR A 51 14.24 2.44 2.39
N VAL A 52 14.04 2.47 3.71
CA VAL A 52 13.16 3.44 4.34
C VAL A 52 13.88 4.79 4.50
N ARG A 53 13.13 5.87 4.59
CA ARG A 53 13.61 7.25 4.59
C ARG A 53 12.99 8.04 5.75
N ASP A 54 13.57 9.19 6.05
CA ASP A 54 13.10 10.03 7.16
C ASP A 54 12.00 11.01 6.73
N SER A 55 11.82 11.20 5.41
CA SER A 55 10.79 12.08 4.84
C SER A 55 10.38 11.62 3.44
N GLY A 56 9.28 12.15 2.92
CA GLY A 56 8.79 11.88 1.56
C GLY A 56 7.52 12.67 1.27
N ASP A 57 6.97 12.47 0.09
CA ASP A 57 5.69 13.04 -0.31
C ASP A 57 4.56 12.03 -0.11
N PHE A 58 3.35 12.53 0.08
CA PHE A 58 2.14 11.72 -0.05
C PHE A 58 1.90 11.41 -1.52
N GLU A 59 1.39 10.21 -1.78
CA GLU A 59 0.91 9.81 -3.10
C GLU A 59 -0.57 9.40 -3.03
N VAL A 60 -1.27 9.64 -4.12
CA VAL A 60 -2.63 9.15 -4.36
C VAL A 60 -2.69 8.51 -5.73
N HIS A 61 -3.57 7.53 -5.87
CA HIS A 61 -3.84 6.82 -7.12
C HIS A 61 -5.29 7.08 -7.54
N ARG A 62 -5.59 7.01 -8.85
CA ARG A 62 -6.95 7.22 -9.36
C ARG A 62 -7.59 5.95 -9.90
N ARG A 63 -6.77 5.04 -10.43
CA ARG A 63 -7.22 3.81 -11.09
C ARG A 63 -7.09 2.55 -10.26
N TYR A 64 -6.22 2.61 -9.23
CA TYR A 64 -5.91 1.47 -8.38
C TYR A 64 -6.06 1.83 -6.90
N ALA A 65 -6.48 0.84 -6.12
CA ALA A 65 -6.22 0.83 -4.69
C ALA A 65 -4.93 0.04 -4.43
N ASP A 66 -4.15 0.48 -3.43
CA ASP A 66 -2.93 -0.19 -3.01
C ASP A 66 -3.18 -1.02 -1.75
N LEU A 67 -2.89 -2.33 -1.81
CA LEU A 67 -2.71 -3.12 -0.60
C LEU A 67 -1.21 -3.31 -0.37
N GLN A 68 -0.67 -2.68 0.67
CA GLN A 68 0.74 -2.76 1.06
C GLN A 68 0.88 -3.68 2.28
N TRP A 69 1.60 -4.79 2.12
CA TRP A 69 1.86 -5.79 3.16
C TRP A 69 3.35 -5.88 3.46
N VAL A 70 3.73 -5.63 4.72
CA VAL A 70 5.12 -5.81 5.18
C VAL A 70 5.39 -7.28 5.46
N ILE A 71 6.40 -7.83 4.78
CA ILE A 71 6.86 -9.21 4.91
C ILE A 71 8.01 -9.29 5.91
N GLU A 72 9.00 -8.38 5.79
CA GLU A 72 10.18 -8.31 6.66
C GLU A 72 10.56 -6.85 6.93
N GLY A 73 11.24 -6.60 8.05
CA GLY A 73 11.59 -5.24 8.47
C GLY A 73 10.40 -4.48 9.06
N SER A 74 10.37 -3.19 8.83
CA SER A 74 9.23 -2.35 9.29
C SER A 74 9.25 -0.99 8.59
N GLU A 75 8.10 -0.37 8.48
CA GLU A 75 7.98 1.01 8.02
C GLU A 75 6.82 1.74 8.70
N VAL A 76 6.84 3.05 8.60
CA VAL A 76 5.66 3.88 8.85
C VAL A 76 5.10 4.31 7.50
N ILE A 77 3.78 4.26 7.38
CA ILE A 77 3.04 4.93 6.30
C ILE A 77 2.20 6.03 6.95
N GLU A 78 2.49 7.28 6.64
CA GLU A 78 1.58 8.36 7.02
C GLU A 78 0.38 8.37 6.10
N TRP A 79 -0.80 8.50 6.71
CA TRP A 79 -2.07 8.64 6.00
C TRP A 79 -2.72 9.99 6.30
N ALA A 80 -3.35 10.57 5.27
CA ALA A 80 -4.30 11.65 5.42
C ALA A 80 -5.35 11.59 4.30
N SER A 81 -6.53 12.16 4.54
CA SER A 81 -7.56 12.26 3.50
C SER A 81 -7.09 13.14 2.33
N LEU A 82 -7.39 12.75 1.10
CA LEU A 82 -7.14 13.57 -0.09
C LEU A 82 -7.72 14.98 0.05
N SER A 83 -8.82 15.15 0.76
CA SER A 83 -9.48 16.45 0.95
C SER A 83 -8.63 17.50 1.69
N VAL A 84 -7.61 17.06 2.41
CA VAL A 84 -6.69 17.95 3.15
C VAL A 84 -5.30 18.05 2.53
N MET A 85 -5.06 17.36 1.41
CA MET A 85 -3.77 17.41 0.69
C MET A 85 -3.52 18.78 0.08
N ARG A 86 -2.25 19.19 0.04
CA ARG A 86 -1.81 20.50 -0.48
C ARG A 86 -0.53 20.36 -1.32
N SER A 87 -0.33 21.34 -2.22
CA SER A 87 0.89 21.48 -3.02
C SER A 87 1.19 20.23 -3.83
N SER A 88 0.36 19.98 -4.84
CA SER A 88 0.48 18.80 -5.68
C SER A 88 1.35 19.01 -6.91
N THR A 89 1.90 17.91 -7.42
CA THR A 89 2.37 17.80 -8.80
C THR A 89 1.17 17.65 -9.75
N GLU A 90 1.43 17.67 -11.06
CA GLU A 90 0.47 17.15 -12.02
C GLU A 90 0.30 15.63 -11.83
N TYR A 91 -0.88 15.11 -12.18
CA TYR A 91 -1.13 13.68 -12.16
C TYR A 91 -0.34 12.97 -13.26
N ASN A 92 0.42 11.95 -12.90
CA ASN A 92 1.14 11.10 -13.82
C ASN A 92 0.23 9.96 -14.32
N GLU A 93 -0.29 10.12 -15.54
CA GLU A 93 -1.20 9.13 -16.15
C GLU A 93 -0.55 7.74 -16.33
N ALA A 94 0.72 7.71 -16.70
CA ALA A 94 1.43 6.44 -16.95
C ALA A 94 1.67 5.66 -15.66
N GLY A 95 2.04 6.36 -14.59
CA GLY A 95 2.33 5.75 -13.29
C GLY A 95 1.14 5.64 -12.37
N ASP A 96 -0.02 6.25 -12.73
CA ASP A 96 -1.21 6.34 -11.88
C ASP A 96 -0.91 6.95 -10.51
N TYR A 97 -0.21 8.07 -10.46
CA TYR A 97 0.03 8.75 -9.18
C TYR A 97 0.00 10.28 -9.30
N GLN A 98 -0.33 10.91 -8.21
CA GLN A 98 -0.15 12.34 -7.97
C GLN A 98 0.51 12.52 -6.62
N LEU A 99 1.56 13.36 -6.56
CA LEU A 99 2.30 13.61 -5.32
C LEU A 99 1.83 14.90 -4.66
N PHE A 100 1.87 14.91 -3.33
CA PHE A 100 1.54 16.06 -2.50
C PHE A 100 2.62 16.21 -1.43
N SER A 101 3.19 17.41 -1.32
CA SER A 101 4.28 17.66 -0.37
C SER A 101 3.78 17.85 1.06
N ASP A 102 2.48 18.15 1.25
CA ASP A 102 1.93 18.46 2.56
C ASP A 102 0.44 18.09 2.67
N ALA A 103 -0.02 17.99 3.91
CA ALA A 103 -1.42 17.80 4.27
C ALA A 103 -1.82 18.82 5.35
N ALA A 104 -2.92 19.55 5.11
CA ALA A 104 -3.43 20.50 6.09
C ALA A 104 -4.26 19.77 7.14
N GLY A 105 -3.72 19.57 8.33
CA GLY A 105 -4.42 18.93 9.42
C GLY A 105 -3.68 17.73 9.99
N GLU A 106 -4.42 16.88 10.69
CA GLU A 106 -3.84 15.72 11.34
C GLU A 106 -3.56 14.60 10.33
N THR A 107 -2.38 14.04 10.41
CA THR A 107 -1.98 12.80 9.74
C THR A 107 -2.02 11.64 10.72
N VAL A 108 -2.21 10.43 10.21
CA VAL A 108 -2.17 9.21 11.02
C VAL A 108 -0.96 8.38 10.62
N ALA A 109 -0.06 8.15 11.57
CA ALA A 109 1.10 7.30 11.36
C ALA A 109 0.73 5.82 11.56
N LEU A 110 0.70 5.06 10.47
CA LEU A 110 0.45 3.63 10.48
C LEU A 110 1.78 2.90 10.60
N LYS A 111 1.99 2.20 11.72
CA LYS A 111 3.20 1.39 11.95
C LYS A 111 2.95 -0.01 11.38
N LEU A 112 3.63 -0.33 10.28
CA LEU A 112 3.57 -1.64 9.66
C LEU A 112 4.80 -2.46 10.03
N THR A 113 4.55 -3.65 10.56
CA THR A 113 5.54 -4.68 10.88
C THR A 113 5.13 -6.00 10.20
N PRO A 114 5.98 -7.03 10.21
CA PRO A 114 5.66 -8.29 9.53
C PRO A 114 4.28 -8.83 9.89
N GLY A 115 3.53 -9.18 8.85
CA GLY A 115 2.17 -9.69 8.96
C GLY A 115 1.06 -8.64 9.00
N TYR A 116 1.39 -7.33 8.98
CA TYR A 116 0.39 -6.27 8.85
C TYR A 116 0.30 -5.76 7.41
N PHE A 117 -0.92 -5.42 6.99
CA PHE A 117 -1.18 -4.74 5.71
C PHE A 117 -2.01 -3.47 5.91
N ALA A 118 -1.90 -2.57 4.96
CA ALA A 118 -2.82 -1.45 4.82
C ALA A 118 -3.39 -1.39 3.40
N ILE A 119 -4.68 -1.01 3.25
CA ILE A 119 -5.29 -0.74 1.94
C ILE A 119 -5.60 0.75 1.85
N PHE A 120 -5.15 1.36 0.76
CA PHE A 120 -5.39 2.76 0.41
C PHE A 120 -6.23 2.84 -0.87
N TYR A 121 -7.33 3.57 -0.80
CA TYR A 121 -8.22 3.88 -1.91
C TYR A 121 -7.90 5.27 -2.48
N PRO A 122 -8.49 5.72 -3.61
CA PRO A 122 -8.19 7.02 -4.21
C PRO A 122 -8.35 8.24 -3.28
N GLN A 123 -9.21 8.15 -2.28
CA GLN A 123 -9.39 9.22 -1.29
C GLN A 123 -8.35 9.20 -0.15
N ASP A 124 -7.47 8.20 -0.13
CA ASP A 124 -6.48 7.98 0.92
C ASP A 124 -5.09 8.40 0.44
N GLY A 125 -4.70 9.64 0.76
CA GLY A 125 -3.30 10.04 0.57
C GLY A 125 -2.41 9.28 1.54
N HIS A 126 -1.31 8.72 1.03
CA HIS A 126 -0.40 7.94 1.85
C HIS A 126 1.05 8.23 1.48
N LYS A 127 1.91 8.26 2.50
CA LYS A 127 3.35 8.53 2.39
C LYS A 127 4.09 7.29 2.91
N PRO A 128 4.45 6.36 2.02
CA PRO A 128 5.04 5.08 2.41
C PRO A 128 6.55 5.18 2.65
N SER A 129 7.08 4.07 3.17
CA SER A 129 8.53 3.85 3.34
C SER A 129 9.20 4.85 4.29
N LEU A 130 8.49 5.31 5.31
CA LEU A 130 9.09 6.11 6.37
C LEU A 130 9.74 5.20 7.42
N ARG A 131 10.83 5.70 8.02
CA ARG A 131 11.61 4.94 9.00
C ARG A 131 10.81 4.68 10.28
N LEU A 132 10.76 3.42 10.72
CA LEU A 132 10.27 3.03 12.03
C LEU A 132 11.46 2.57 12.92
N ASN A 133 11.98 1.37 12.69
CA ASN A 133 13.06 0.79 13.48
C ASN A 133 14.16 0.14 12.61
N HIS A 134 13.89 -0.10 11.34
CA HIS A 134 14.79 -0.76 10.40
C HIS A 134 15.14 0.20 9.27
N ASP A 135 16.26 -0.05 8.60
CA ASP A 135 16.69 0.72 7.43
C ASP A 135 16.11 0.20 6.12
N VAL A 136 15.56 -1.02 6.17
CA VAL A 136 14.98 -1.70 5.00
C VAL A 136 13.63 -2.30 5.40
N SER A 137 12.67 -2.19 4.50
CA SER A 137 11.40 -2.88 4.54
C SER A 137 11.24 -3.73 3.28
N ARG A 138 10.91 -5.02 3.46
CA ARG A 138 10.51 -5.91 2.37
C ARG A 138 9.01 -6.05 2.39
N LYS A 139 8.38 -5.73 1.27
CA LYS A 139 6.92 -5.70 1.19
C LYS A 139 6.39 -6.21 -0.14
N ALA A 140 5.12 -6.60 -0.12
CA ALA A 140 4.30 -6.84 -1.30
C ALA A 140 3.31 -5.67 -1.46
N ILE A 141 3.26 -5.08 -2.65
CA ILE A 141 2.31 -4.01 -3.00
C ILE A 141 1.40 -4.56 -4.10
N PHE A 142 0.16 -4.87 -3.72
CA PHE A 142 -0.88 -5.26 -4.68
C PHE A 142 -1.55 -4.02 -5.23
N LYS A 143 -1.58 -3.90 -6.53
CA LYS A 143 -2.34 -2.89 -7.28
C LYS A 143 -3.67 -3.50 -7.69
N ILE A 144 -4.75 -2.98 -7.14
CA ILE A 144 -6.11 -3.50 -7.27
C ILE A 144 -6.89 -2.51 -8.15
N PRO A 145 -7.26 -2.87 -9.40
CA PRO A 145 -8.04 -1.97 -10.26
C PRO A 145 -9.38 -1.59 -9.61
N LEU A 146 -9.89 -0.40 -9.86
CA LEU A 146 -11.17 0.08 -9.32
C LEU A 146 -12.29 -0.04 -10.33
#